data_b8860813fde5879a4fcadc2429f63f44
#
_entry.id   b8860813fde5879a4fcadc2429f63f44
#
_cell.length_a   1.000
_cell.length_b   1.000
_cell.length_c   1.000
_cell.angle_alpha   90.00
_cell.angle_beta   90.00
_cell.angle_gamma   90.00
#
_symmetry.space_group_name_H-M   'P 1'
#
loop_
_entity.id
_entity.type
_entity.pdbx_description
1 polymer ?
#
loop_
_entity_poly.entity_id
_entity_poly.type
_entity_poly.pdbx_seq_one_letter_code
_entity_poly.pdbx_strand_id
1 'polypeptide(L)'
;MTALAGVGWGPPTVAAVAAVLVAVAGAFATTTDGWYRALRVPAWKPPDWAFGPVWTVIFALTATSGVLAWTGDPDPIARGVLLAAFVVNGLLNIAWSVLFFRLRRPDWALAEVAALWLSIVALVLITGRVSGAAGLMNLPYLAWVSTAACLNLRIVRLNAPFGETA
;
A
#
# COMPACT_ATOMS: atom_id res chain seq x y z
N MET A 1 -2.99 26.28 7.76
CA MET A 1 -3.55 25.44 8.83
C MET A 1 -5.08 25.52 8.97
N THR A 2 -5.81 26.14 8.04
CA THR A 2 -7.27 26.40 8.15
C THR A 2 -8.16 25.37 7.40
N ALA A 3 -7.61 24.46 6.62
CA ALA A 3 -8.38 23.53 5.78
C ALA A 3 -9.09 22.40 6.58
N LEU A 4 -8.66 22.09 7.78
CA LEU A 4 -9.25 20.99 8.58
C LEU A 4 -10.32 21.46 9.60
N ALA A 5 -10.44 22.77 9.85
CA ALA A 5 -11.33 23.31 10.87
C ALA A 5 -12.85 23.22 10.54
N GLY A 6 -13.21 22.88 9.29
CA GLY A 6 -14.59 22.70 8.83
C GLY A 6 -14.96 21.25 8.49
N VAL A 7 -14.03 20.30 8.69
CA VAL A 7 -14.24 18.90 8.36
C VAL A 7 -15.00 18.23 9.50
N GLY A 8 -16.24 17.77 9.24
CA GLY A 8 -16.93 16.90 10.19
C GLY A 8 -16.09 15.64 10.48
N TRP A 9 -16.20 15.08 11.68
CA TRP A 9 -15.40 13.90 12.10
C TRP A 9 -15.63 12.62 11.25
N GLY A 10 -16.68 12.58 10.41
CA GLY A 10 -17.00 11.41 9.58
C GLY A 10 -15.86 10.98 8.62
N PRO A 11 -15.44 11.84 7.68
CA PRO A 11 -14.40 11.45 6.71
C PRO A 11 -13.05 11.07 7.35
N PRO A 12 -12.50 11.82 8.33
CA PRO A 12 -11.27 11.41 9.00
C PRO A 12 -11.40 10.07 9.74
N THR A 13 -12.53 9.82 10.40
CA THR A 13 -12.77 8.57 11.12
C THR A 13 -12.82 7.38 10.15
N VAL A 14 -13.57 7.52 9.05
CA VAL A 14 -13.66 6.47 8.02
C VAL A 14 -12.28 6.17 7.42
N ALA A 15 -11.52 7.20 7.08
CA ALA A 15 -10.17 7.03 6.52
C ALA A 15 -9.22 6.35 7.52
N ALA A 16 -9.26 6.74 8.80
CA ALA A 16 -8.44 6.13 9.85
C ALA A 16 -8.83 4.65 10.06
N VAL A 17 -10.12 4.34 10.15
CA VAL A 17 -10.60 2.96 10.31
C VAL A 17 -10.20 2.11 9.11
N ALA A 18 -10.39 2.61 7.88
CA ALA A 18 -9.99 1.88 6.67
C ALA A 18 -8.48 1.62 6.63
N ALA A 19 -7.65 2.62 6.97
CA ALA A 19 -6.20 2.46 7.04
C ALA A 19 -5.78 1.42 8.08
N VAL A 20 -6.40 1.44 9.27
CA VAL A 20 -6.15 0.45 10.32
C VAL A 20 -6.57 -0.96 9.87
N LEU A 21 -7.73 -1.11 9.21
CA LEU A 21 -8.19 -2.40 8.71
C LEU A 21 -7.22 -2.99 7.68
N VAL A 22 -6.74 -2.18 6.72
CA VAL A 22 -5.75 -2.62 5.74
C VAL A 22 -4.42 -2.99 6.42
N ALA A 23 -3.95 -2.16 7.37
CA ALA A 23 -2.72 -2.43 8.12
C ALA A 23 -2.81 -3.73 8.92
N VAL A 24 -3.92 -3.95 9.63
CA VAL A 24 -4.17 -5.15 10.42
C VAL A 24 -4.27 -6.38 9.52
N ALA A 25 -5.04 -6.31 8.42
CA ALA A 25 -5.15 -7.41 7.48
C ALA A 25 -3.80 -7.77 6.85
N GLY A 26 -3.02 -6.76 6.43
CA GLY A 26 -1.65 -6.95 5.91
C GLY A 26 -0.72 -7.57 6.96
N ALA A 27 -0.78 -7.10 8.21
CA ALA A 27 0.01 -7.65 9.30
C ALA A 27 -0.33 -9.13 9.58
N PHE A 28 -1.62 -9.47 9.61
CA PHE A 28 -2.06 -10.87 9.75
C PHE A 28 -1.65 -11.74 8.54
N ALA A 29 -1.60 -11.18 7.35
CA ALA A 29 -1.13 -11.90 6.16
C ALA A 29 0.39 -12.10 6.15
N THR A 30 1.15 -11.22 6.82
CA THR A 30 2.61 -11.26 6.86
C THR A 30 3.10 -12.25 7.91
N THR A 31 3.80 -13.30 7.48
CA THR A 31 4.43 -14.27 8.37
C THR A 31 5.93 -14.30 8.12
N THR A 32 6.72 -14.06 9.18
CA THR A 32 8.19 -14.12 9.13
C THR A 32 8.69 -15.45 9.74
N ASP A 33 8.15 -16.54 9.21
CA ASP A 33 8.44 -17.91 9.65
C ASP A 33 9.79 -18.44 9.13
N GLY A 34 10.03 -19.74 9.32
CA GLY A 34 11.25 -20.40 8.86
C GLY A 34 11.44 -20.32 7.35
N TRP A 35 10.35 -20.39 6.56
CA TRP A 35 10.40 -20.26 5.11
C TRP A 35 10.91 -18.87 4.69
N TYR A 36 10.33 -17.79 5.25
CA TYR A 36 10.75 -16.42 4.95
C TYR A 36 12.22 -16.19 5.29
N ARG A 37 12.68 -16.70 6.45
CA ARG A 37 14.07 -16.57 6.90
C ARG A 37 15.05 -17.36 6.06
N ALA A 38 14.61 -18.42 5.38
CA ALA A 38 15.43 -19.23 4.48
C ALA A 38 15.61 -18.59 3.09
N LEU A 39 14.80 -17.58 2.73
CA LEU A 39 14.92 -16.91 1.44
C LEU A 39 16.27 -16.21 1.30
N ARG A 40 16.91 -16.41 0.15
CA ARG A 40 18.07 -15.62 -0.25
C ARG A 40 17.60 -14.21 -0.59
N VAL A 41 18.16 -13.21 0.09
CA VAL A 41 17.79 -11.80 -0.07
C VAL A 41 19.03 -10.98 -0.46
N PRO A 42 18.85 -9.87 -1.22
CA PRO A 42 19.97 -8.98 -1.54
C PRO A 42 20.47 -8.25 -0.28
N ALA A 43 21.77 -7.87 -0.29
CA ALA A 43 22.39 -7.17 0.85
C ALA A 43 21.76 -5.82 1.19
N TRP A 44 21.09 -5.18 0.22
CA TRP A 44 20.40 -3.90 0.41
C TRP A 44 18.95 -4.04 0.94
N LYS A 45 18.47 -5.26 1.23
CA LYS A 45 17.15 -5.45 1.84
C LYS A 45 17.01 -4.58 3.09
N PRO A 46 15.95 -3.76 3.22
CA PRO A 46 15.70 -3.03 4.45
C PRO A 46 15.62 -3.99 5.65
N PRO A 47 16.10 -3.58 6.83
CA PRO A 47 15.98 -4.40 8.03
C PRO A 47 14.52 -4.61 8.41
N ASP A 48 14.16 -5.77 8.93
CA ASP A 48 12.76 -6.17 9.17
C ASP A 48 12.03 -5.20 10.12
N TRP A 49 12.73 -4.59 11.06
CA TRP A 49 12.14 -3.59 11.97
C TRP A 49 11.67 -2.31 11.25
N ALA A 50 12.23 -1.98 10.09
CA ALA A 50 11.89 -0.75 9.38
C ALA A 50 10.50 -0.82 8.72
N PHE A 51 9.99 -2.02 8.42
CA PHE A 51 8.72 -2.18 7.74
C PHE A 51 7.54 -1.60 8.53
N GLY A 52 7.46 -1.86 9.84
CA GLY A 52 6.38 -1.34 10.69
C GLY A 52 6.28 0.19 10.68
N PRO A 53 7.32 0.92 11.10
CA PRO A 53 7.32 2.39 11.08
C PRO A 53 7.05 2.99 9.70
N VAL A 54 7.66 2.44 8.64
CA VAL A 54 7.45 2.95 7.27
C VAL A 54 6.00 2.80 6.84
N TRP A 55 5.38 1.62 7.04
CA TRP A 55 3.97 1.40 6.73
C TRP A 55 3.05 2.30 7.55
N THR A 56 3.36 2.53 8.82
CA THR A 56 2.59 3.46 9.66
C THR A 56 2.55 4.87 9.06
N VAL A 57 3.71 5.39 8.65
CA VAL A 57 3.80 6.71 8.00
C VAL A 57 3.03 6.71 6.67
N ILE A 58 3.21 5.68 5.84
CA ILE A 58 2.52 5.56 4.55
C ILE A 58 1.00 5.57 4.75
N PHE A 59 0.47 4.74 5.63
CA PHE A 59 -0.98 4.69 5.87
C PHE A 59 -1.52 6.01 6.44
N ALA A 60 -0.79 6.68 7.33
CA ALA A 60 -1.20 7.98 7.85
C ALA A 60 -1.26 9.06 6.74
N LEU A 61 -0.23 9.12 5.88
CA LEU A 61 -0.19 10.06 4.76
C LEU A 61 -1.28 9.76 3.72
N THR A 62 -1.46 8.49 3.37
CA THR A 62 -2.47 8.04 2.41
C THR A 62 -3.89 8.32 2.92
N ALA A 63 -4.18 8.07 4.20
CA ALA A 63 -5.46 8.40 4.81
C ALA A 63 -5.71 9.91 4.82
N THR A 64 -4.70 10.71 5.18
CA THR A 64 -4.78 12.18 5.15
C THR A 64 -5.03 12.70 3.73
N SER A 65 -4.32 12.15 2.74
CA SER A 65 -4.54 12.43 1.32
C SER A 65 -6.00 12.20 0.91
N GLY A 66 -6.57 11.06 1.31
CA GLY A 66 -7.96 10.72 1.03
C GLY A 66 -8.95 11.71 1.65
N VAL A 67 -8.73 12.12 2.90
CA VAL A 67 -9.56 13.14 3.57
C VAL A 67 -9.51 14.47 2.87
N LEU A 68 -8.31 14.93 2.50
CA LEU A 68 -8.13 16.21 1.78
C LEU A 68 -8.82 16.18 0.41
N ALA A 69 -8.69 15.09 -0.32
CA ALA A 69 -9.35 14.94 -1.61
C ALA A 69 -10.88 14.86 -1.48
N TRP A 70 -11.39 14.10 -0.50
CA TRP A 70 -12.82 13.98 -0.23
C TRP A 70 -13.47 15.31 0.14
N THR A 71 -12.81 16.09 0.98
CA THR A 71 -13.36 17.37 1.46
C THR A 71 -13.18 18.50 0.43
N GLY A 72 -12.17 18.41 -0.42
CA GLY A 72 -11.88 19.40 -1.45
C GLY A 72 -12.76 19.31 -2.70
N ASP A 73 -13.37 18.14 -2.97
CA ASP A 73 -14.24 17.93 -4.14
C ASP A 73 -15.67 17.61 -3.69
N PRO A 74 -16.67 18.48 -4.01
CA PRO A 74 -18.05 18.26 -3.66
C PRO A 74 -18.78 17.30 -4.62
N ASP A 75 -18.21 16.97 -5.79
CA ASP A 75 -18.87 16.15 -6.80
C ASP A 75 -19.05 14.71 -6.30
N PRO A 76 -20.30 14.18 -6.24
CA PRO A 76 -20.55 12.80 -5.80
C PRO A 76 -19.90 11.75 -6.69
N ILE A 77 -19.78 12.00 -8.00
CA ILE A 77 -19.16 11.06 -8.95
C ILE A 77 -17.66 10.98 -8.68
N ALA A 78 -16.99 12.13 -8.54
CA ALA A 78 -15.58 12.20 -8.21
C ALA A 78 -15.26 11.52 -6.86
N ARG A 79 -16.11 11.72 -5.86
CA ARG A 79 -16.02 11.02 -4.56
C ARG A 79 -16.20 9.51 -4.69
N GLY A 80 -17.11 9.06 -5.56
CA GLY A 80 -17.28 7.64 -5.86
C GLY A 80 -16.04 7.03 -6.49
N VAL A 81 -15.42 7.70 -7.45
CA VAL A 81 -14.16 7.29 -8.08
C VAL A 81 -13.02 7.26 -7.07
N LEU A 82 -12.92 8.29 -6.22
CA LEU A 82 -11.92 8.35 -5.15
C LEU A 82 -12.05 7.15 -4.21
N LEU A 83 -13.25 6.89 -3.71
CA LEU A 83 -13.51 5.76 -2.82
C LEU A 83 -13.15 4.42 -3.47
N ALA A 84 -13.58 4.20 -4.71
CA ALA A 84 -13.27 2.99 -5.46
C ALA A 84 -11.75 2.80 -5.61
N ALA A 85 -11.01 3.88 -5.93
CA ALA A 85 -9.56 3.83 -6.06
C ALA A 85 -8.87 3.42 -4.74
N PHE A 86 -9.30 3.96 -3.59
CA PHE A 86 -8.77 3.58 -2.27
C PHE A 86 -9.12 2.13 -1.90
N VAL A 87 -10.34 1.68 -2.19
CA VAL A 87 -10.76 0.29 -1.94
C VAL A 87 -9.93 -0.68 -2.78
N VAL A 88 -9.78 -0.42 -4.08
CA VAL A 88 -8.97 -1.26 -4.98
C VAL A 88 -7.52 -1.29 -4.51
N ASN A 89 -6.93 -0.14 -4.17
CA ASN A 89 -5.58 -0.07 -3.65
C ASN A 89 -5.40 -0.88 -2.35
N GLY A 90 -6.32 -0.75 -1.40
CA GLY A 90 -6.28 -1.51 -0.15
C GLY A 90 -6.38 -3.03 -0.37
N LEU A 91 -7.25 -3.47 -1.28
CA LEU A 91 -7.37 -4.89 -1.63
C LEU A 91 -6.10 -5.42 -2.29
N LEU A 92 -5.49 -4.69 -3.21
CA LEU A 92 -4.22 -5.06 -3.84
C LEU A 92 -3.10 -5.11 -2.80
N ASN A 93 -3.02 -4.15 -1.88
CA ASN A 93 -2.01 -4.16 -0.80
C ASN A 93 -2.11 -5.43 0.07
N ILE A 94 -3.32 -5.84 0.44
CA ILE A 94 -3.54 -7.08 1.19
C ILE A 94 -3.22 -8.31 0.31
N ALA A 95 -3.63 -8.30 -0.95
CA ALA A 95 -3.40 -9.40 -1.89
C ALA A 95 -1.91 -9.68 -2.06
N TRP A 96 -1.08 -8.64 -2.20
CA TRP A 96 0.37 -8.81 -2.28
C TRP A 96 0.92 -9.55 -1.05
N SER A 97 0.51 -9.16 0.15
CA SER A 97 0.95 -9.81 1.39
C SER A 97 0.51 -11.27 1.46
N VAL A 98 -0.72 -11.57 1.04
CA VAL A 98 -1.25 -12.95 0.99
C VAL A 98 -0.44 -13.79 -0.02
N LEU A 99 -0.23 -13.28 -1.22
CA LEU A 99 0.51 -13.99 -2.27
C LEU A 99 1.94 -14.27 -1.84
N PHE A 100 2.62 -13.27 -1.29
CA PHE A 100 4.03 -13.39 -0.91
C PHE A 100 4.21 -14.30 0.31
N PHE A 101 3.51 -14.05 1.41
CA PHE A 101 3.78 -14.69 2.69
C PHE A 101 2.92 -15.93 2.95
N ARG A 102 1.59 -15.88 2.67
CA ARG A 102 0.69 -17.01 2.97
C ARG A 102 0.77 -18.09 1.92
N LEU A 103 0.71 -17.72 0.65
CA LEU A 103 0.79 -18.66 -0.45
C LEU A 103 2.25 -19.02 -0.80
N ARG A 104 3.24 -18.31 -0.23
CA ARG A 104 4.66 -18.50 -0.51
C ARG A 104 4.98 -18.45 -2.01
N ARG A 105 4.29 -17.55 -2.72
CA ARG A 105 4.40 -17.36 -4.17
C ARG A 105 4.91 -15.94 -4.49
N PRO A 106 6.21 -15.66 -4.21
CA PRO A 106 6.83 -14.38 -4.59
C PRO A 106 6.75 -14.10 -6.09
N ASP A 107 6.68 -15.11 -6.93
CA ASP A 107 6.50 -15.02 -8.37
C ASP A 107 5.12 -14.44 -8.74
N TRP A 108 4.04 -14.88 -8.09
CA TRP A 108 2.72 -14.29 -8.27
C TRP A 108 2.61 -12.90 -7.67
N ALA A 109 3.21 -12.70 -6.49
CA ALA A 109 3.30 -11.39 -5.87
C ALA A 109 4.05 -10.38 -6.74
N LEU A 110 5.04 -10.82 -7.54
CA LEU A 110 5.75 -9.99 -8.49
C LEU A 110 4.86 -9.52 -9.66
N ALA A 111 3.94 -10.36 -10.13
CA ALA A 111 2.97 -9.95 -11.14
C ALA A 111 1.93 -8.99 -10.55
N GLU A 112 1.46 -9.28 -9.34
CA GLU A 112 0.46 -8.46 -8.64
C GLU A 112 0.99 -7.08 -8.27
N VAL A 113 2.25 -6.94 -7.83
CA VAL A 113 2.83 -5.65 -7.43
C VAL A 113 2.81 -4.60 -8.55
N ALA A 114 2.75 -5.01 -9.81
CA ALA A 114 2.57 -4.07 -10.92
C ALA A 114 1.17 -3.41 -10.87
N ALA A 115 0.11 -4.18 -10.57
CA ALA A 115 -1.24 -3.65 -10.39
C ALA A 115 -1.33 -2.74 -9.15
N LEU A 116 -0.71 -3.16 -8.05
CA LEU A 116 -0.60 -2.33 -6.84
C LEU A 116 0.11 -1.01 -7.14
N TRP A 117 1.24 -1.05 -7.83
CA TRP A 117 2.00 0.15 -8.20
C TRP A 117 1.18 1.11 -9.07
N LEU A 118 0.49 0.59 -10.08
CA LEU A 118 -0.39 1.40 -10.94
C LEU A 118 -1.56 1.99 -10.15
N SER A 119 -2.12 1.27 -9.18
CA SER A 119 -3.18 1.79 -8.31
C SER A 119 -2.69 2.97 -7.46
N ILE A 120 -1.44 2.95 -7.00
CA ILE A 120 -0.84 4.07 -6.26
C ILE A 120 -0.62 5.27 -7.18
N VAL A 121 -0.16 5.07 -8.42
CA VAL A 121 -0.09 6.14 -9.43
C VAL A 121 -1.47 6.77 -9.64
N ALA A 122 -2.52 5.94 -9.75
CA ALA A 122 -3.88 6.44 -9.86
C ALA A 122 -4.28 7.29 -8.63
N LEU A 123 -3.94 6.85 -7.40
CA LEU A 123 -4.18 7.66 -6.19
C LEU A 123 -3.45 9.00 -6.24
N VAL A 124 -2.16 9.03 -6.63
CA VAL A 124 -1.39 10.27 -6.80
C VAL A 124 -2.10 11.24 -7.75
N LEU A 125 -2.56 10.72 -8.89
CA LEU A 125 -3.22 11.55 -9.92
C LEU A 125 -4.62 12.01 -9.50
N ILE A 126 -5.44 11.11 -8.95
CA ILE A 126 -6.82 11.43 -8.54
C ILE A 126 -6.80 12.44 -7.40
N THR A 127 -6.02 12.21 -6.35
CA THR A 127 -5.96 13.11 -5.21
C THR A 127 -5.24 14.42 -5.56
N GLY A 128 -4.24 14.35 -6.45
CA GLY A 128 -3.48 15.51 -6.93
C GLY A 128 -4.30 16.48 -7.78
N ARG A 129 -5.36 16.00 -8.47
CA ARG A 129 -6.29 16.88 -9.20
C ARG A 129 -7.08 17.79 -8.26
N VAL A 130 -7.38 17.32 -7.06
CA VAL A 130 -8.11 18.11 -6.05
C VAL A 130 -7.15 18.98 -5.25
N SER A 131 -6.00 18.43 -4.85
CA SER A 131 -4.98 19.13 -4.07
C SER A 131 -3.60 18.56 -4.37
N GLY A 132 -2.69 19.41 -4.83
CA GLY A 132 -1.30 19.01 -5.06
C GLY A 132 -0.65 18.41 -3.81
N ALA A 133 -0.95 18.94 -2.63
CA ALA A 133 -0.47 18.37 -1.36
C ALA A 133 -1.00 16.96 -1.12
N ALA A 134 -2.28 16.70 -1.44
CA ALA A 134 -2.86 15.37 -1.32
C ALA A 134 -2.18 14.36 -2.26
N GLY A 135 -1.88 14.76 -3.49
CA GLY A 135 -1.12 13.92 -4.43
C GLY A 135 0.28 13.61 -3.91
N LEU A 136 1.02 14.62 -3.44
CA LEU A 136 2.38 14.47 -2.93
C LEU A 136 2.46 13.54 -1.70
N MET A 137 1.42 13.49 -0.88
CA MET A 137 1.35 12.59 0.29
C MET A 137 1.38 11.09 -0.09
N ASN A 138 1.05 10.72 -1.32
CA ASN A 138 1.12 9.33 -1.80
C ASN A 138 2.49 8.97 -2.43
N LEU A 139 3.39 9.92 -2.63
CA LEU A 139 4.72 9.64 -3.21
C LEU A 139 5.60 8.74 -2.32
N PRO A 140 5.63 8.88 -0.99
CA PRO A 140 6.35 7.93 -0.13
C PRO A 140 5.86 6.49 -0.30
N TYR A 141 4.55 6.29 -0.49
CA TYR A 141 3.98 4.99 -0.77
C TYR A 141 4.47 4.45 -2.13
N LEU A 142 4.44 5.27 -3.17
CA LEU A 142 4.93 4.89 -4.49
C LEU A 142 6.42 4.50 -4.44
N ALA A 143 7.25 5.28 -3.75
CA ALA A 143 8.68 5.00 -3.59
C ALA A 143 8.91 3.68 -2.83
N TRP A 144 8.16 3.45 -1.75
CA TRP A 144 8.28 2.23 -0.96
C TRP A 144 7.88 0.97 -1.76
N VAL A 145 6.76 1.02 -2.49
CA VAL A 145 6.33 -0.12 -3.30
C VAL A 145 7.25 -0.33 -4.49
N SER A 146 7.85 0.72 -5.07
CA SER A 146 8.91 0.56 -6.07
C SER A 146 10.12 -0.20 -5.51
N THR A 147 10.55 0.13 -4.29
CA THR A 147 11.62 -0.60 -3.59
C THR A 147 11.21 -2.05 -3.32
N ALA A 148 9.97 -2.28 -2.85
CA ALA A 148 9.43 -3.60 -2.60
C ALA A 148 9.33 -4.45 -3.88
N ALA A 149 8.94 -3.85 -5.01
CA ALA A 149 8.88 -4.53 -6.31
C ALA A 149 10.29 -4.97 -6.78
N CYS A 150 11.29 -4.09 -6.63
CA CYS A 150 12.68 -4.42 -6.93
C CYS A 150 13.20 -5.54 -6.02
N LEU A 151 12.86 -5.49 -4.72
CA LEU A 151 13.22 -6.53 -3.76
C LEU A 151 12.57 -7.87 -4.12
N ASN A 152 11.27 -7.86 -4.42
CA ASN A 152 10.52 -9.04 -4.83
C ASN A 152 11.12 -9.68 -6.10
N LEU A 153 11.44 -8.87 -7.12
CA LEU A 153 12.11 -9.35 -8.32
C LEU A 153 13.45 -10.03 -8.00
N ARG A 154 14.25 -9.45 -7.09
CA ARG A 154 15.54 -10.05 -6.67
C ARG A 154 15.32 -11.35 -5.92
N ILE A 155 14.34 -11.40 -5.02
CA ILE A 155 13.99 -12.63 -4.29
C ILE A 155 13.57 -13.74 -5.27
N VAL A 156 12.73 -13.41 -6.26
CA VAL A 156 12.33 -14.39 -7.29
C VAL A 156 13.55 -14.92 -8.04
N ARG A 157 14.43 -14.05 -8.51
CA ARG A 157 15.64 -14.46 -9.25
C ARG A 157 16.62 -15.30 -8.44
N LEU A 158 16.67 -15.09 -7.12
CA LEU A 158 17.61 -15.79 -6.23
C LEU A 158 17.07 -17.15 -5.74
N ASN A 159 15.75 -17.36 -5.75
CA ASN A 159 15.10 -18.49 -5.09
C ASN A 159 14.18 -19.31 -5.98
N ALA A 160 13.92 -18.92 -7.24
CA ALA A 160 13.09 -19.71 -8.15
C ALA A 160 13.71 -21.11 -8.39
N PRO A 161 12.87 -22.16 -8.64
CA PRO A 161 11.41 -22.10 -8.85
C PRO A 161 10.59 -22.07 -7.56
N PHE A 162 9.35 -21.53 -7.65
CA PHE A 162 8.38 -21.53 -6.55
C PHE A 162 7.18 -22.43 -6.91
N GLY A 163 6.58 -23.07 -5.88
CA GLY A 163 5.37 -23.89 -6.07
C GLY A 163 5.64 -25.35 -6.47
N GLU A 164 6.90 -25.76 -6.57
CA GLU A 164 7.22 -27.17 -6.58
C GLU A 164 7.09 -27.70 -5.15
N THR A 165 6.17 -28.64 -4.94
CA THR A 165 6.04 -29.36 -3.66
C THR A 165 7.30 -30.18 -3.42
N ALA A 166 8.00 -29.84 -2.35
CA ALA A 166 9.00 -30.74 -1.79
C ALA A 166 8.33 -31.98 -1.23
#